data_a00d73136ccacd56d8f5d34969542635
#
_entry.id   a00d73136ccacd56d8f5d34969542635
#
_cell.length_a   1.000
_cell.length_b   1.000
_cell.length_c   1.000
_cell.angle_alpha   90.00
_cell.angle_beta   90.00
_cell.angle_gamma   90.00
#
_symmetry.space_group_name_H-M   'P 1'
#
loop_
_entity.id
_entity.type
_entity.pdbx_description
1 polymer ?
#
loop_
_entity_poly.entity_id
_entity_poly.type
_entity_poly.pdbx_seq_one_letter_code
_entity_poly.pdbx_strand_id
1 'polypeptide(L)'
;MYPLMYPMKTLLIGVLLILAGCSQAPQNSAKQETTSTTPSVTLFEGARVITGDGSAPLEDAVILMENAKITGVGHKGELTAPAGAARVDLTGKTVMPALVDTHTHLGWAVIKTGKIGPDTYTKENLIDHLHRLAYYGVAATQSMGIDPGETPYEVRANPIPDAALFHTAGRGMGRTNAGPGQAYWKPVAYAIETEADARKAVQELAAKKVDWVKFWVDDRGGTVPKLTPALYRAIIDEAHKNGLRAVAHIYYLADAKDLLRAGLDGFAHGVRDKDIDDEFMQLIKARPNVFVIPNLPDNGTGLKDPMWLSETVPASEIKRLTDAYQGRSPADAKKASEFFAVQARNLKKLSDAGVRIGFGTDSGVTVGWTAHEELTDMVSAGMTPSQVITAATKTSAEILKMDQLGTVAPGKSADFIVLDANPLDNITNTRKIAKVYLRGKEVDRAGLRTGFVGP
;
A
#
# COMPACT_ATOMS: atom_id res chain seq x y z
N MET A 1 7.54 58.33 29.89
CA MET A 1 7.98 59.63 29.38
C MET A 1 7.63 59.67 27.91
N TYR A 2 6.86 60.65 27.53
CA TYR A 2 6.04 60.84 26.35
C TYR A 2 6.81 61.05 25.04
N PRO A 3 6.13 61.21 23.92
CA PRO A 3 6.37 60.67 22.59
C PRO A 3 6.89 61.74 21.59
N LEU A 4 7.12 61.34 20.36
CA LEU A 4 7.12 62.34 19.27
C LEU A 4 6.52 61.79 17.96
N MET A 5 5.59 62.57 17.50
CA MET A 5 4.70 62.56 16.39
C MET A 5 5.39 62.92 15.04
N TYR A 6 4.79 62.44 13.99
CA TYR A 6 4.64 62.80 12.56
C TYR A 6 5.29 64.09 12.01
N PRO A 7 5.50 64.19 10.66
CA PRO A 7 4.36 64.64 9.85
C PRO A 7 4.22 64.03 8.43
N MET A 8 2.96 64.01 8.00
CA MET A 8 2.47 63.90 6.63
C MET A 8 3.06 64.98 5.72
N LYS A 9 3.34 64.66 4.45
CA LYS A 9 3.42 65.62 3.36
C LYS A 9 2.50 65.18 2.20
N THR A 10 1.47 65.92 2.04
CA THR A 10 0.57 66.04 0.86
C THR A 10 1.32 66.69 -0.28
N LEU A 11 1.25 66.20 -1.51
CA LEU A 11 1.57 67.00 -2.69
C LEU A 11 0.61 66.69 -3.85
N LEU A 12 0.19 67.77 -4.44
CA LEU A 12 -0.84 68.08 -5.39
C LEU A 12 -0.74 67.36 -6.77
N ILE A 13 -1.91 67.31 -7.35
CA ILE A 13 -2.36 67.01 -8.70
C ILE A 13 -1.61 67.89 -9.74
N GLY A 14 -1.14 67.25 -10.80
CA GLY A 14 -0.81 67.90 -12.05
C GLY A 14 -1.41 67.14 -13.23
N VAL A 15 -2.51 67.66 -13.77
CA VAL A 15 -3.13 67.18 -15.01
C VAL A 15 -2.32 67.71 -16.19
N LEU A 16 -1.82 66.83 -17.04
CA LEU A 16 -1.31 67.20 -18.37
C LEU A 16 -2.02 66.37 -19.43
N LEU A 17 -2.93 67.02 -20.16
CA LEU A 17 -3.53 66.52 -21.40
C LEU A 17 -2.47 66.62 -22.51
N ILE A 18 -2.15 65.51 -23.15
CA ILE A 18 -1.55 65.49 -24.48
C ILE A 18 -2.42 64.58 -25.38
N LEU A 19 -3.05 65.24 -26.33
CA LEU A 19 -3.63 64.65 -27.52
C LEU A 19 -2.52 64.27 -28.48
N ALA A 20 -2.54 63.04 -28.99
CA ALA A 20 -2.26 62.78 -30.41
C ALA A 20 -2.05 61.29 -30.72
N GLY A 21 -2.71 60.81 -31.74
CA GLY A 21 -2.12 59.83 -32.64
C GLY A 21 -2.70 58.42 -32.52
N CYS A 22 -3.81 58.16 -33.23
CA CYS A 22 -4.19 56.81 -33.63
C CYS A 22 -3.08 56.19 -34.51
N SER A 23 -2.48 55.10 -34.02
CA SER A 23 -1.87 54.11 -34.89
C SER A 23 -2.37 52.73 -34.42
N GLN A 24 -3.23 52.14 -35.24
CA GLN A 24 -3.73 50.79 -35.04
C GLN A 24 -2.56 49.81 -35.25
N ALA A 25 -2.12 49.16 -34.16
CA ALA A 25 -1.32 47.94 -34.23
C ALA A 25 -2.27 46.75 -34.46
N PRO A 26 -1.88 45.73 -35.23
CA PRO A 26 -2.75 44.60 -35.51
C PRO A 26 -2.98 43.81 -34.23
N GLN A 27 -4.25 43.63 -33.88
CA GLN A 27 -4.69 42.66 -32.86
C GLN A 27 -4.35 41.25 -33.36
N ASN A 28 -3.25 40.71 -32.86
CA ASN A 28 -3.00 39.29 -32.94
C ASN A 28 -3.98 38.64 -31.94
N SER A 29 -5.14 38.22 -32.42
CA SER A 29 -6.06 37.33 -31.71
C SER A 29 -5.31 35.98 -31.60
N ALA A 30 -4.62 35.78 -30.50
CA ALA A 30 -4.21 34.44 -30.09
C ALA A 30 -5.51 33.62 -29.99
N LYS A 31 -5.77 32.80 -31.01
CA LYS A 31 -6.72 31.71 -30.91
C LYS A 31 -6.31 30.87 -29.71
N GLN A 32 -7.05 31.01 -28.63
CA GLN A 32 -7.05 30.07 -27.55
C GLN A 32 -7.57 28.77 -28.16
N GLU A 33 -6.66 27.90 -28.59
CA GLU A 33 -7.00 26.53 -28.93
C GLU A 33 -7.54 25.89 -27.66
N THR A 34 -8.84 25.90 -27.52
CA THR A 34 -9.54 24.95 -26.67
C THR A 34 -9.24 23.58 -27.28
N THR A 35 -8.20 22.91 -26.79
CA THR A 35 -8.00 21.49 -27.00
C THR A 35 -9.22 20.80 -26.40
N SER A 36 -10.24 20.59 -27.22
CA SER A 36 -11.31 19.64 -26.95
C SER A 36 -10.63 18.26 -26.93
N THR A 37 -10.16 17.86 -25.76
CA THR A 37 -9.71 16.48 -25.57
C THR A 37 -10.98 15.64 -25.60
N THR A 38 -11.28 15.06 -26.76
CA THR A 38 -12.27 13.98 -26.85
C THR A 38 -11.92 12.97 -25.79
N PRO A 39 -12.87 12.55 -24.92
CA PRO A 39 -12.58 11.55 -23.89
C PRO A 39 -11.93 10.33 -24.50
N SER A 40 -10.81 9.89 -23.94
CA SER A 40 -10.18 8.63 -24.36
C SER A 40 -11.04 7.47 -23.85
N VAL A 41 -11.77 6.83 -24.77
CA VAL A 41 -12.63 5.69 -24.46
C VAL A 41 -11.97 4.43 -24.93
N THR A 42 -11.89 3.40 -24.06
CA THR A 42 -11.37 2.07 -24.40
C THR A 42 -12.39 1.02 -23.95
N LEU A 43 -12.67 0.07 -24.84
CA LEU A 43 -13.46 -1.12 -24.56
C LEU A 43 -12.51 -2.34 -24.52
N PHE A 44 -12.48 -3.02 -23.38
CA PHE A 44 -11.80 -4.30 -23.20
C PHE A 44 -12.84 -5.39 -23.34
N GLU A 45 -12.57 -6.44 -24.16
CA GLU A 45 -13.58 -7.44 -24.55
C GLU A 45 -13.06 -8.87 -24.38
N GLY A 46 -13.97 -9.78 -23.99
CA GLY A 46 -13.74 -11.23 -24.04
C GLY A 46 -13.01 -11.82 -22.83
N ALA A 47 -12.78 -11.02 -21.80
CA ALA A 47 -12.11 -11.51 -20.58
C ALA A 47 -13.08 -12.21 -19.63
N ARG A 48 -12.55 -13.10 -18.78
CA ARG A 48 -13.13 -13.37 -17.47
C ARG A 48 -12.82 -12.17 -16.56
N VAL A 49 -13.83 -11.60 -15.90
CA VAL A 49 -13.64 -10.47 -14.97
C VAL A 49 -13.97 -10.91 -13.56
N ILE A 50 -12.96 -10.88 -12.68
CA ILE A 50 -13.09 -11.01 -11.23
C ILE A 50 -13.27 -9.58 -10.70
N THR A 51 -14.44 -9.25 -10.18
CA THR A 51 -14.76 -7.90 -9.73
C THR A 51 -14.00 -7.48 -8.45
N GLY A 52 -13.54 -8.46 -7.67
CA GLY A 52 -12.79 -8.23 -6.41
C GLY A 52 -13.67 -8.09 -5.18
N ASP A 53 -14.99 -8.15 -5.31
CA ASP A 53 -15.95 -8.01 -4.20
C ASP A 53 -16.44 -9.34 -3.62
N GLY A 54 -15.91 -10.46 -4.13
CA GLY A 54 -16.27 -11.81 -3.71
C GLY A 54 -17.43 -12.42 -4.50
N SER A 55 -18.02 -11.69 -5.45
CA SER A 55 -19.04 -12.23 -6.36
C SER A 55 -18.46 -13.23 -7.37
N ALA A 56 -19.33 -13.98 -8.03
CA ALA A 56 -18.93 -14.86 -9.13
C ALA A 56 -18.31 -14.02 -10.28
N PRO A 57 -17.26 -14.53 -10.94
CA PRO A 57 -16.66 -13.83 -12.07
C PRO A 57 -17.65 -13.73 -13.25
N LEU A 58 -17.50 -12.68 -14.04
CA LEU A 58 -18.22 -12.50 -15.30
C LEU A 58 -17.39 -13.16 -16.42
N GLU A 59 -17.99 -14.07 -17.13
CA GLU A 59 -17.38 -14.73 -18.30
C GLU A 59 -17.69 -13.94 -19.58
N ASP A 60 -16.77 -13.94 -20.56
CA ASP A 60 -16.88 -13.21 -21.84
C ASP A 60 -17.35 -11.76 -21.59
N ALA A 61 -16.71 -11.12 -20.63
CA ALA A 61 -17.11 -9.82 -20.13
C ALA A 61 -16.49 -8.68 -20.97
N VAL A 62 -17.11 -7.50 -20.80
CA VAL A 62 -16.61 -6.24 -21.35
C VAL A 62 -16.42 -5.23 -20.24
N ILE A 63 -15.36 -4.42 -20.35
CA ILE A 63 -15.07 -3.30 -19.46
C ILE A 63 -14.99 -2.05 -20.35
N LEU A 64 -15.83 -1.06 -20.07
CA LEU A 64 -15.75 0.24 -20.71
C LEU A 64 -15.00 1.20 -19.79
N MET A 65 -13.92 1.76 -20.29
CA MET A 65 -13.08 2.74 -19.61
C MET A 65 -13.17 4.08 -20.34
N GLU A 66 -13.40 5.13 -19.59
CA GLU A 66 -13.36 6.50 -20.09
C GLU A 66 -12.42 7.35 -19.23
N ASN A 67 -11.40 7.90 -19.86
CA ASN A 67 -10.29 8.57 -19.18
C ASN A 67 -9.62 7.64 -18.15
N ALA A 68 -9.58 7.81 -16.96
CA ALA A 68 -8.97 6.94 -15.94
C ALA A 68 -10.00 6.12 -15.15
N LYS A 69 -11.28 6.09 -15.58
CA LYS A 69 -12.37 5.47 -14.83
C LYS A 69 -13.05 4.36 -15.61
N ILE A 70 -13.46 3.35 -14.88
CA ILE A 70 -14.39 2.34 -15.40
C ILE A 70 -15.80 2.95 -15.42
N THR A 71 -16.43 3.00 -16.60
CA THR A 71 -17.78 3.54 -16.76
C THR A 71 -18.83 2.43 -16.94
N GLY A 72 -18.38 1.21 -17.32
CA GLY A 72 -19.26 0.07 -17.46
C GLY A 72 -18.51 -1.25 -17.31
N VAL A 73 -19.18 -2.25 -16.74
CA VAL A 73 -18.76 -3.66 -16.69
C VAL A 73 -20.00 -4.51 -16.92
N GLY A 74 -19.93 -5.49 -17.81
CA GLY A 74 -21.08 -6.36 -18.13
C GLY A 74 -20.67 -7.49 -19.07
N HIS A 75 -21.65 -8.24 -19.57
CA HIS A 75 -21.43 -9.27 -20.57
C HIS A 75 -21.31 -8.67 -21.99
N LYS A 76 -20.68 -9.41 -22.88
CA LYS A 76 -20.57 -9.01 -24.28
C LYS A 76 -21.93 -8.74 -24.89
N GLY A 77 -22.08 -7.56 -25.51
CA GLY A 77 -23.34 -7.08 -26.08
C GLY A 77 -24.21 -6.22 -25.15
N GLU A 78 -23.95 -6.19 -23.84
CA GLU A 78 -24.67 -5.33 -22.90
C GLU A 78 -24.21 -3.88 -22.91
N LEU A 79 -22.93 -3.64 -23.28
CA LEU A 79 -22.36 -2.30 -23.36
C LEU A 79 -22.03 -1.92 -24.79
N THR A 80 -22.36 -0.68 -25.15
CA THR A 80 -22.05 -0.10 -26.45
C THR A 80 -20.93 0.94 -26.28
N ALA A 81 -19.79 0.70 -26.91
CA ALA A 81 -18.75 1.70 -26.97
C ALA A 81 -19.10 2.79 -27.99
N PRO A 82 -18.82 4.07 -27.71
CA PRO A 82 -18.98 5.14 -28.68
C PRO A 82 -18.12 4.92 -29.93
N ALA A 83 -18.54 5.51 -31.05
CA ALA A 83 -17.76 5.45 -32.27
C ALA A 83 -16.35 6.04 -32.06
N GLY A 84 -15.32 5.33 -32.54
CA GLY A 84 -13.92 5.72 -32.36
C GLY A 84 -13.28 5.29 -31.03
N ALA A 85 -13.98 4.57 -30.16
CA ALA A 85 -13.38 3.95 -28.98
C ALA A 85 -12.29 2.95 -29.38
N ALA A 86 -11.17 2.96 -28.65
CA ALA A 86 -10.15 1.93 -28.79
C ALA A 86 -10.71 0.58 -28.31
N ARG A 87 -10.29 -0.52 -28.93
CA ARG A 87 -10.71 -1.87 -28.55
C ARG A 87 -9.49 -2.72 -28.20
N VAL A 88 -9.58 -3.43 -27.09
CA VAL A 88 -8.53 -4.32 -26.60
C VAL A 88 -9.16 -5.71 -26.44
N ASP A 89 -8.72 -6.65 -27.27
CA ASP A 89 -9.12 -8.04 -27.15
C ASP A 89 -8.39 -8.72 -25.98
N LEU A 90 -9.16 -9.20 -25.01
CA LEU A 90 -8.70 -9.95 -23.85
C LEU A 90 -9.27 -11.37 -23.81
N THR A 91 -9.65 -11.92 -24.98
CA THR A 91 -10.16 -13.29 -25.09
C THR A 91 -9.16 -14.29 -24.48
N GLY A 92 -9.64 -15.15 -23.59
CA GLY A 92 -8.82 -16.13 -22.87
C GLY A 92 -8.00 -15.58 -21.71
N LYS A 93 -8.09 -14.27 -21.42
CA LYS A 93 -7.46 -13.64 -20.26
C LYS A 93 -8.42 -13.55 -19.07
N THR A 94 -7.82 -13.32 -17.90
CA THR A 94 -8.59 -12.99 -16.68
C THR A 94 -8.19 -11.58 -16.23
N VAL A 95 -9.18 -10.75 -15.93
CA VAL A 95 -8.98 -9.43 -15.32
C VAL A 95 -9.36 -9.49 -13.84
N MET A 96 -8.54 -8.91 -12.99
CA MET A 96 -8.84 -8.69 -11.56
C MET A 96 -8.40 -7.29 -11.16
N PRO A 97 -8.95 -6.71 -10.07
CA PRO A 97 -8.46 -5.42 -9.57
C PRO A 97 -6.96 -5.50 -9.26
N ALA A 98 -6.26 -4.39 -9.40
CA ALA A 98 -4.90 -4.27 -8.92
C ALA A 98 -4.84 -4.38 -7.40
N LEU A 99 -3.73 -4.89 -6.88
CA LEU A 99 -3.53 -5.18 -5.47
C LEU A 99 -3.34 -3.87 -4.67
N VAL A 100 -3.70 -3.91 -3.39
CA VAL A 100 -3.45 -2.84 -2.43
C VAL A 100 -2.71 -3.43 -1.24
N ASP A 101 -1.44 -3.05 -1.07
CA ASP A 101 -0.57 -3.55 -0.01
C ASP A 101 -0.61 -2.60 1.19
N THR A 102 -1.25 -3.01 2.27
CA THR A 102 -1.47 -2.17 3.45
C THR A 102 -0.32 -2.20 4.47
N HIS A 103 0.78 -2.91 4.16
CA HIS A 103 1.93 -2.99 5.07
C HIS A 103 3.25 -3.24 4.33
N THR A 104 4.02 -2.20 4.13
CA THR A 104 5.37 -2.27 3.54
C THR A 104 6.37 -1.44 4.35
N HIS A 105 7.66 -1.62 4.02
CA HIS A 105 8.80 -0.88 4.57
C HIS A 105 9.75 -0.47 3.44
N LEU A 106 9.38 0.56 2.67
CA LEU A 106 10.04 0.92 1.43
C LEU A 106 11.24 1.86 1.60
N GLY A 107 12.09 1.94 0.57
CA GLY A 107 13.18 2.92 0.47
C GLY A 107 14.49 2.55 1.19
N TRP A 108 14.52 1.45 1.96
CA TRP A 108 15.68 1.06 2.79
C TRP A 108 16.68 0.12 2.12
N ALA A 109 16.35 -0.40 0.96
CA ALA A 109 17.21 -1.30 0.19
C ALA A 109 17.42 -0.77 -1.23
N VAL A 110 18.65 -0.69 -1.68
CA VAL A 110 18.97 -0.54 -3.10
C VAL A 110 18.97 -1.93 -3.72
N ILE A 111 17.86 -2.33 -4.32
CA ILE A 111 17.61 -3.72 -4.76
C ILE A 111 18.64 -4.18 -5.80
N LYS A 112 19.11 -3.27 -6.65
CA LYS A 112 20.18 -3.57 -7.63
C LYS A 112 21.50 -4.04 -7.03
N THR A 113 21.83 -3.61 -5.83
CA THR A 113 23.13 -3.86 -5.20
C THR A 113 23.04 -4.64 -3.90
N GLY A 114 21.84 -4.88 -3.40
CA GLY A 114 21.61 -5.46 -2.08
C GLY A 114 22.05 -4.59 -0.90
N LYS A 115 22.44 -3.32 -1.16
CA LYS A 115 22.82 -2.40 -0.09
C LYS A 115 21.59 -2.01 0.72
N ILE A 116 21.67 -2.13 2.05
CA ILE A 116 20.61 -1.79 2.99
C ILE A 116 21.17 -0.90 4.09
N GLY A 117 20.50 0.17 4.45
CA GLY A 117 20.91 1.03 5.54
C GLY A 117 20.30 2.42 5.52
N PRO A 118 20.66 3.28 6.50
CA PRO A 118 20.11 4.62 6.63
C PRO A 118 20.41 5.54 5.44
N ASP A 119 21.54 5.35 4.81
CA ASP A 119 22.01 6.12 3.65
C ASP A 119 21.35 5.70 2.33
N THR A 120 20.55 4.65 2.32
CA THR A 120 19.79 4.22 1.14
C THR A 120 18.38 4.81 1.08
N TYR A 121 17.88 5.41 2.16
CA TYR A 121 16.56 6.03 2.17
C TYR A 121 16.58 7.37 1.44
N THR A 122 16.41 7.32 0.13
CA THR A 122 16.34 8.48 -0.76
C THR A 122 15.02 8.50 -1.52
N LYS A 123 14.68 9.67 -2.09
CA LYS A 123 13.48 9.82 -2.92
C LYS A 123 13.51 8.90 -4.13
N GLU A 124 14.65 8.81 -4.79
CA GLU A 124 14.88 7.98 -5.97
C GLU A 124 14.68 6.50 -5.64
N ASN A 125 15.23 6.04 -4.51
CA ASN A 125 15.09 4.66 -4.09
C ASN A 125 13.65 4.32 -3.65
N LEU A 126 12.96 5.26 -3.01
CA LEU A 126 11.53 5.10 -2.70
C LEU A 126 10.70 4.99 -3.99
N ILE A 127 10.98 5.81 -4.99
CA ILE A 127 10.31 5.76 -6.30
C ILE A 127 10.62 4.45 -7.02
N ASP A 128 11.88 3.95 -7.00
CA ASP A 128 12.23 2.63 -7.56
C ASP A 128 11.36 1.52 -6.94
N HIS A 129 11.16 1.55 -5.63
CA HIS A 129 10.29 0.58 -4.94
C HIS A 129 8.82 0.70 -5.38
N LEU A 130 8.31 1.93 -5.58
CA LEU A 130 6.93 2.13 -6.06
C LEU A 130 6.73 1.64 -7.49
N HIS A 131 7.75 1.79 -8.36
CA HIS A 131 7.73 1.22 -9.71
C HIS A 131 7.74 -0.32 -9.67
N ARG A 132 8.51 -0.95 -8.76
CA ARG A 132 8.49 -2.42 -8.59
C ARG A 132 7.13 -2.92 -8.13
N LEU A 133 6.48 -2.22 -7.21
CA LEU A 133 5.10 -2.53 -6.81
C LEU A 133 4.16 -2.49 -8.03
N ALA A 134 4.21 -1.41 -8.82
CA ALA A 134 3.40 -1.28 -10.03
C ALA A 134 3.69 -2.37 -11.06
N TYR A 135 4.98 -2.73 -11.24
CA TYR A 135 5.38 -3.82 -12.13
C TYR A 135 4.67 -5.13 -11.80
N TYR A 136 4.50 -5.43 -10.53
CA TYR A 136 3.81 -6.62 -10.03
C TYR A 136 2.29 -6.42 -9.79
N GLY A 137 1.72 -5.30 -10.27
CA GLY A 137 0.27 -5.07 -10.23
C GLY A 137 -0.25 -4.54 -8.90
N VAL A 138 0.60 -3.93 -8.06
CA VAL A 138 0.16 -3.24 -6.84
C VAL A 138 -0.12 -1.77 -7.18
N ALA A 139 -1.37 -1.33 -7.00
CA ALA A 139 -1.82 0.03 -7.30
C ALA A 139 -1.53 1.04 -6.19
N ALA A 140 -1.52 0.57 -4.95
CA ALA A 140 -1.30 1.42 -3.78
C ALA A 140 -0.63 0.65 -2.65
N THR A 141 0.13 1.36 -1.84
CA THR A 141 0.82 0.79 -0.67
C THR A 141 0.83 1.73 0.52
N GLN A 142 0.87 1.15 1.73
CA GLN A 142 1.02 1.83 3.01
C GLN A 142 2.36 1.48 3.64
N SER A 143 3.24 2.45 3.79
CA SER A 143 4.47 2.29 4.58
C SER A 143 4.19 2.42 6.08
N MET A 144 4.83 1.56 6.90
CA MET A 144 4.41 1.25 8.26
C MET A 144 5.42 1.67 9.34
N GLY A 145 5.66 3.00 9.42
CA GLY A 145 6.21 3.57 10.65
C GLY A 145 7.75 3.66 10.72
N ILE A 146 8.45 3.53 9.58
CA ILE A 146 9.90 3.71 9.53
C ILE A 146 10.33 4.71 8.46
N ASP A 147 9.48 5.69 8.16
CA ASP A 147 9.73 6.70 7.13
C ASP A 147 10.32 7.98 7.74
N PRO A 148 11.62 8.26 7.54
CA PRO A 148 12.27 9.43 8.10
C PRO A 148 12.09 10.70 7.25
N GLY A 149 12.19 11.86 7.87
CA GLY A 149 12.27 13.16 7.20
C GLY A 149 11.01 13.58 6.46
N GLU A 150 11.16 14.37 5.41
CA GLU A 150 10.07 14.94 4.62
C GLU A 150 9.77 14.16 3.33
N THR A 151 10.73 13.40 2.85
CA THR A 151 10.64 12.61 1.60
C THR A 151 9.35 11.79 1.47
N PRO A 152 8.88 11.04 2.48
CA PRO A 152 7.66 10.25 2.36
C PRO A 152 6.43 11.11 2.12
N TYR A 153 6.35 12.28 2.72
CA TYR A 153 5.22 13.20 2.56
C TYR A 153 5.24 13.89 1.20
N GLU A 154 6.43 14.22 0.68
CA GLU A 154 6.60 14.76 -0.68
C GLU A 154 6.16 13.76 -1.75
N VAL A 155 6.61 12.50 -1.64
CA VAL A 155 6.26 11.43 -2.58
C VAL A 155 4.76 11.15 -2.54
N ARG A 156 4.16 11.09 -1.35
CA ARG A 156 2.70 10.93 -1.20
C ARG A 156 1.91 12.07 -1.85
N ALA A 157 2.37 13.31 -1.70
CA ALA A 157 1.69 14.48 -2.25
C ALA A 157 1.80 14.59 -3.77
N ASN A 158 2.78 13.94 -4.38
CA ASN A 158 3.08 14.02 -5.81
C ASN A 158 3.12 12.61 -6.42
N PRO A 159 1.97 12.03 -6.76
CA PRO A 159 1.89 10.69 -7.34
C PRO A 159 2.78 10.55 -8.58
N ILE A 160 3.56 9.46 -8.62
CA ILE A 160 4.52 9.20 -9.67
C ILE A 160 3.82 8.44 -10.81
N PRO A 161 4.03 8.80 -12.09
CA PRO A 161 3.56 8.01 -13.23
C PRO A 161 4.09 6.57 -13.17
N ASP A 162 3.29 5.61 -13.63
CA ASP A 162 3.63 4.18 -13.71
C ASP A 162 4.14 3.56 -12.41
N ALA A 163 3.77 4.16 -11.26
CA ALA A 163 4.15 3.72 -9.92
C ALA A 163 2.91 3.50 -9.04
N ALA A 164 3.04 2.69 -7.99
CA ALA A 164 2.01 2.55 -6.97
C ALA A 164 1.79 3.87 -6.21
N LEU A 165 0.56 4.15 -5.79
CA LEU A 165 0.26 5.25 -4.88
C LEU A 165 0.88 4.97 -3.51
N PHE A 166 1.47 5.99 -2.92
CA PHE A 166 2.19 5.87 -1.66
C PHE A 166 1.42 6.51 -0.51
N HIS A 167 1.21 5.74 0.55
CA HIS A 167 0.68 6.17 1.83
C HIS A 167 1.70 5.90 2.93
N THR A 168 1.65 6.64 4.03
CA THR A 168 2.65 6.53 5.09
C THR A 168 2.08 6.75 6.49
N ALA A 169 2.55 5.93 7.43
CA ALA A 169 2.40 6.15 8.86
C ALA A 169 3.49 7.08 9.43
N GLY A 170 4.43 7.53 8.58
CA GLY A 170 5.57 8.32 9.02
C GLY A 170 6.48 7.55 9.97
N ARG A 171 6.80 8.13 11.09
CA ARG A 171 7.59 7.52 12.16
C ARG A 171 6.67 6.75 13.10
N GLY A 172 6.98 5.50 13.36
CA GLY A 172 6.24 4.71 14.36
C GLY A 172 6.73 4.97 15.79
N MET A 173 6.10 4.33 16.76
CA MET A 173 6.36 4.54 18.19
C MET A 173 6.71 3.24 18.89
N GLY A 174 7.78 3.26 19.72
CA GLY A 174 8.23 2.14 20.54
C GLY A 174 8.94 2.65 21.78
N ARG A 175 9.38 1.74 22.67
CA ARG A 175 10.27 2.11 23.79
C ARG A 175 11.67 2.41 23.25
N THR A 176 12.48 3.12 24.00
CA THR A 176 13.88 3.38 23.68
C THR A 176 14.62 2.09 23.33
N ASN A 177 15.33 2.07 22.21
CA ASN A 177 16.05 0.90 21.68
C ASN A 177 15.17 -0.33 21.37
N ALA A 178 13.87 -0.18 21.33
CA ALA A 178 12.89 -1.20 20.96
C ALA A 178 12.12 -0.78 19.68
N GLY A 179 10.94 -1.35 19.44
CA GLY A 179 10.10 -1.02 18.29
C GLY A 179 10.47 -1.87 17.07
N PRO A 180 10.90 -1.26 15.92
CA PRO A 180 11.17 -2.02 14.70
C PRO A 180 12.27 -3.06 14.87
N GLY A 181 12.17 -4.16 14.11
CA GLY A 181 13.07 -5.31 14.27
C GLY A 181 14.53 -5.04 13.88
N GLN A 182 14.73 -4.23 12.85
CA GLN A 182 16.06 -3.95 12.33
C GLN A 182 16.75 -2.83 13.13
N ALA A 183 18.02 -3.02 13.46
CA ALA A 183 18.78 -2.08 14.27
C ALA A 183 18.84 -0.67 13.63
N TYR A 184 19.01 -0.60 12.31
CA TYR A 184 19.07 0.66 11.56
C TYR A 184 17.72 1.39 11.43
N TRP A 185 16.60 0.75 11.74
CA TRP A 185 15.28 1.39 11.80
C TRP A 185 14.97 2.02 13.17
N LYS A 186 15.59 1.51 14.24
CA LYS A 186 15.29 1.97 15.61
C LYS A 186 15.44 3.48 15.82
N PRO A 187 16.45 4.17 15.25
CA PRO A 187 16.58 5.63 15.40
C PRO A 187 15.46 6.43 14.71
N VAL A 188 14.73 5.81 13.77
CA VAL A 188 13.61 6.48 13.09
C VAL A 188 12.38 6.52 13.98
N ALA A 189 12.09 5.46 14.73
CA ALA A 189 10.93 5.42 15.60
C ALA A 189 11.02 6.45 16.73
N TYR A 190 9.86 6.98 17.16
CA TYR A 190 9.79 7.76 18.39
C TYR A 190 10.04 6.86 19.60
N ALA A 191 10.92 7.30 20.49
CA ALA A 191 11.14 6.69 21.80
C ALA A 191 10.08 7.19 22.77
N ILE A 192 9.21 6.31 23.23
CA ILE A 192 8.07 6.62 24.11
C ILE A 192 8.35 6.09 25.51
N GLU A 193 8.63 7.00 26.43
CA GLU A 193 8.90 6.67 27.84
C GLU A 193 7.77 7.12 28.77
N THR A 194 7.03 8.16 28.37
CA THR A 194 5.92 8.75 29.13
C THR A 194 4.66 8.87 28.25
N GLU A 195 3.50 9.04 28.88
CA GLU A 195 2.26 9.36 28.15
C GLU A 195 2.35 10.71 27.42
N ALA A 196 3.12 11.66 27.95
CA ALA A 196 3.36 12.95 27.31
C ALA A 196 4.15 12.76 25.98
N ASP A 197 5.16 11.89 25.97
CA ASP A 197 5.89 11.54 24.73
C ASP A 197 4.95 10.91 23.70
N ALA A 198 4.08 10.00 24.14
CA ALA A 198 3.11 9.34 23.28
C ALA A 198 2.17 10.35 22.61
N ARG A 199 1.57 11.24 23.40
CA ARG A 199 0.65 12.27 22.87
C ARG A 199 1.37 13.25 21.92
N LYS A 200 2.56 13.72 22.30
CA LYS A 200 3.37 14.59 21.44
C LYS A 200 3.70 13.95 20.09
N ALA A 201 4.17 12.70 20.10
CA ALA A 201 4.49 11.97 18.87
C ALA A 201 3.27 11.84 17.93
N VAL A 202 2.09 11.53 18.49
CA VAL A 202 0.85 11.46 17.72
C VAL A 202 0.45 12.81 17.13
N GLN A 203 0.56 13.91 17.92
CA GLN A 203 0.26 15.27 17.44
C GLN A 203 1.20 15.69 16.30
N GLU A 204 2.49 15.38 16.38
CA GLU A 204 3.44 15.62 15.30
C GLU A 204 3.06 14.85 14.02
N LEU A 205 2.67 13.58 14.14
CA LEU A 205 2.22 12.76 13.03
C LEU A 205 0.89 13.26 12.43
N ALA A 206 -0.04 13.70 13.27
CA ALA A 206 -1.31 14.30 12.84
C ALA A 206 -1.08 15.58 12.05
N ALA A 207 -0.14 16.44 12.46
CA ALA A 207 0.26 17.63 11.72
C ALA A 207 0.84 17.29 10.34
N LYS A 208 1.49 16.14 10.19
CA LYS A 208 1.99 15.59 8.90
C LYS A 208 0.90 14.88 8.09
N LYS A 209 -0.33 14.78 8.62
CA LYS A 209 -1.48 14.14 7.98
C LYS A 209 -1.18 12.70 7.56
N VAL A 210 -0.57 11.92 8.47
CA VAL A 210 -0.35 10.49 8.24
C VAL A 210 -1.70 9.75 8.09
N ASP A 211 -1.69 8.61 7.41
CA ASP A 211 -2.92 7.85 7.15
C ASP A 211 -3.41 7.12 8.41
N TRP A 212 -2.48 6.71 9.28
CA TRP A 212 -2.70 6.19 10.63
C TRP A 212 -1.42 6.27 11.47
N VAL A 213 -1.48 6.02 12.76
CA VAL A 213 -0.30 5.88 13.60
C VAL A 213 0.07 4.41 13.77
N LYS A 214 1.38 4.10 13.71
CA LYS A 214 1.95 2.77 13.91
C LYS A 214 2.76 2.72 15.20
N PHE A 215 2.61 1.63 15.96
CA PHE A 215 3.44 1.39 17.14
C PHE A 215 3.72 -0.11 17.35
N TRP A 216 4.71 -0.43 18.18
CA TRP A 216 5.15 -1.80 18.46
C TRP A 216 4.90 -2.20 19.89
N VAL A 217 4.17 -3.32 20.09
CA VAL A 217 3.94 -3.97 21.39
C VAL A 217 4.55 -5.37 21.32
N ASP A 218 5.88 -5.40 21.40
CA ASP A 218 6.67 -6.64 21.28
C ASP A 218 7.98 -6.46 22.08
N ASP A 219 8.27 -7.39 22.98
CA ASP A 219 9.50 -7.41 23.77
C ASP A 219 10.57 -8.33 23.22
N ARG A 220 10.34 -8.91 22.04
CA ARG A 220 11.28 -9.82 21.37
C ARG A 220 11.71 -11.01 22.27
N GLY A 221 10.73 -11.61 22.97
CA GLY A 221 11.01 -12.68 23.91
C GLY A 221 11.70 -12.20 25.19
N GLY A 222 11.40 -10.98 25.64
CA GLY A 222 11.97 -10.37 26.85
C GLY A 222 13.34 -9.73 26.66
N THR A 223 13.82 -9.58 25.42
CA THR A 223 15.16 -9.00 25.15
C THR A 223 15.16 -7.47 25.07
N VAL A 224 14.00 -6.84 24.89
CA VAL A 224 13.83 -5.38 24.85
C VAL A 224 12.58 -4.97 25.63
N PRO A 225 12.51 -3.72 26.15
CA PRO A 225 11.30 -3.24 26.78
C PRO A 225 10.18 -3.05 25.74
N LYS A 226 8.91 -3.36 26.10
CA LYS A 226 7.75 -3.06 25.26
C LYS A 226 6.92 -1.90 25.81
N LEU A 227 6.09 -1.29 24.99
CA LEU A 227 5.12 -0.30 25.42
C LEU A 227 4.19 -0.90 26.49
N THR A 228 4.06 -0.21 27.61
CA THR A 228 3.14 -0.58 28.67
C THR A 228 1.69 -0.24 28.31
N PRO A 229 0.69 -0.84 28.97
CA PRO A 229 -0.71 -0.50 28.78
C PRO A 229 -1.02 1.00 28.88
N ALA A 230 -0.41 1.72 29.82
CA ALA A 230 -0.58 3.16 29.95
C ALA A 230 -0.09 3.91 28.69
N LEU A 231 1.07 3.54 28.18
CA LEU A 231 1.67 4.21 27.01
C LEU A 231 0.88 3.97 25.71
N TYR A 232 0.50 2.72 25.41
CA TYR A 232 -0.25 2.49 24.17
C TYR A 232 -1.69 2.97 24.24
N ARG A 233 -2.32 3.02 25.43
CA ARG A 233 -3.62 3.69 25.61
C ARG A 233 -3.52 5.19 25.34
N ALA A 234 -2.43 5.84 25.79
CA ALA A 234 -2.19 7.25 25.47
C ALA A 234 -2.01 7.49 23.97
N ILE A 235 -1.32 6.58 23.26
CA ILE A 235 -1.19 6.63 21.80
C ILE A 235 -2.56 6.51 21.12
N ILE A 236 -3.35 5.49 21.48
CA ILE A 236 -4.67 5.21 20.89
C ILE A 236 -5.64 6.37 21.15
N ASP A 237 -5.72 6.84 22.39
CA ASP A 237 -6.57 7.96 22.79
C ASP A 237 -6.23 9.24 22.01
N GLU A 238 -4.94 9.58 21.92
CA GLU A 238 -4.52 10.78 21.20
C GLU A 238 -4.70 10.63 19.69
N ALA A 239 -4.48 9.44 19.11
CA ALA A 239 -4.76 9.16 17.71
C ALA A 239 -6.24 9.42 17.39
N HIS A 240 -7.15 8.88 18.20
CA HIS A 240 -8.59 9.06 18.02
C HIS A 240 -9.02 10.53 18.19
N LYS A 241 -8.45 11.28 19.13
CA LYS A 241 -8.69 12.73 19.28
C LYS A 241 -8.31 13.52 18.01
N ASN A 242 -7.32 13.04 17.28
CA ASN A 242 -6.87 13.65 16.02
C ASN A 242 -7.52 13.02 14.77
N GLY A 243 -8.54 12.16 14.93
CA GLY A 243 -9.23 11.48 13.82
C GLY A 243 -8.38 10.43 13.09
N LEU A 244 -7.26 10.01 13.69
CA LEU A 244 -6.36 8.98 13.17
C LEU A 244 -6.72 7.62 13.74
N ARG A 245 -6.48 6.57 12.96
CA ARG A 245 -6.53 5.18 13.43
C ARG A 245 -5.19 4.78 14.01
N ALA A 246 -5.24 3.86 14.97
CA ALA A 246 -4.09 3.31 15.67
C ALA A 246 -3.87 1.84 15.24
N VAL A 247 -2.67 1.52 14.73
CA VAL A 247 -2.31 0.18 14.23
C VAL A 247 -1.08 -0.33 14.99
N ALA A 248 -1.20 -1.51 15.59
CA ALA A 248 -0.14 -2.09 16.41
C ALA A 248 0.53 -3.30 15.76
N HIS A 249 1.87 -3.33 15.77
CA HIS A 249 2.63 -4.56 15.69
C HIS A 249 2.47 -5.33 17.00
N ILE A 250 2.15 -6.61 16.92
CA ILE A 250 1.96 -7.49 18.07
C ILE A 250 2.71 -8.81 17.89
N TYR A 251 2.88 -9.51 19.01
CA TYR A 251 3.36 -10.89 19.03
C TYR A 251 2.44 -11.77 19.89
N TYR A 252 2.09 -11.32 21.10
CA TYR A 252 1.42 -12.10 22.13
C TYR A 252 -0.11 -11.94 22.12
N LEU A 253 -0.81 -13.05 22.33
CA LEU A 253 -2.28 -13.08 22.48
C LEU A 253 -2.76 -12.17 23.65
N ALA A 254 -2.02 -12.15 24.75
CA ALA A 254 -2.37 -11.31 25.90
C ALA A 254 -2.38 -9.82 25.56
N ASP A 255 -1.33 -9.35 24.86
CA ASP A 255 -1.25 -7.96 24.40
C ASP A 255 -2.35 -7.62 23.39
N ALA A 256 -2.64 -8.55 22.47
CA ALA A 256 -3.71 -8.37 21.48
C ALA A 256 -5.09 -8.17 22.13
N LYS A 257 -5.41 -8.93 23.16
CA LYS A 257 -6.65 -8.77 23.93
C LYS A 257 -6.73 -7.41 24.63
N ASP A 258 -5.63 -6.98 25.27
CA ASP A 258 -5.62 -5.70 25.97
C ASP A 258 -5.67 -4.51 25.01
N LEU A 259 -5.03 -4.60 23.86
CA LEU A 259 -5.13 -3.62 22.77
C LEU A 259 -6.56 -3.50 22.23
N LEU A 260 -7.29 -4.61 22.06
CA LEU A 260 -8.72 -4.57 21.69
C LEU A 260 -9.55 -3.83 22.75
N ARG A 261 -9.30 -4.09 24.04
CA ARG A 261 -9.96 -3.37 25.14
C ARG A 261 -9.59 -1.88 25.17
N ALA A 262 -8.35 -1.55 24.78
CA ALA A 262 -7.87 -0.18 24.72
C ALA A 262 -8.42 0.61 23.51
N GLY A 263 -9.08 -0.05 22.55
CA GLY A 263 -9.67 0.67 21.44
C GLY A 263 -8.88 0.58 20.12
N LEU A 264 -7.90 -0.32 19.98
CA LEU A 264 -7.11 -0.48 18.76
C LEU A 264 -7.97 -0.64 17.49
N ASP A 265 -7.55 -0.06 16.36
CA ASP A 265 -8.26 -0.11 15.09
C ASP A 265 -7.75 -1.21 14.16
N GLY A 266 -6.48 -1.60 14.26
CA GLY A 266 -5.91 -2.61 13.39
C GLY A 266 -4.67 -3.29 13.95
N PHE A 267 -4.51 -4.55 13.60
CA PHE A 267 -3.31 -5.32 13.88
C PHE A 267 -2.42 -5.40 12.63
N ALA A 268 -1.19 -4.97 12.76
CA ALA A 268 -0.11 -5.30 11.84
C ALA A 268 0.54 -6.58 12.35
N HIS A 269 0.32 -7.65 11.66
CA HIS A 269 0.51 -9.05 12.01
C HIS A 269 -0.61 -9.68 12.86
N GLY A 270 -0.75 -10.99 12.72
CA GLY A 270 -1.61 -11.79 13.61
C GLY A 270 -0.94 -12.11 14.96
N VAL A 271 -1.67 -12.74 15.86
CA VAL A 271 -1.12 -13.34 17.08
C VAL A 271 -0.16 -14.48 16.70
N ARG A 272 1.03 -14.49 17.29
CA ARG A 272 2.17 -15.32 16.85
C ARG A 272 2.64 -16.35 17.89
N ASP A 273 2.34 -16.13 19.17
CA ASP A 273 2.81 -16.98 20.27
C ASP A 273 1.98 -18.26 20.46
N LYS A 274 0.70 -18.21 20.13
CA LYS A 274 -0.23 -19.34 20.32
C LYS A 274 -1.54 -19.16 19.53
N ASP A 275 -2.37 -20.18 19.54
CA ASP A 275 -3.70 -20.13 18.97
C ASP A 275 -4.60 -19.11 19.72
N ILE A 276 -5.38 -18.34 18.97
CA ILE A 276 -6.35 -17.39 19.52
C ILE A 276 -7.51 -18.14 20.19
N ASP A 277 -7.88 -17.65 21.38
CA ASP A 277 -8.95 -18.25 22.19
C ASP A 277 -10.31 -17.57 22.00
N ASP A 278 -11.31 -18.07 22.70
CA ASP A 278 -12.68 -17.59 22.58
C ASP A 278 -12.85 -16.16 23.10
N GLU A 279 -12.09 -15.78 24.12
CA GLU A 279 -12.10 -14.40 24.63
C GLU A 279 -11.60 -13.40 23.58
N PHE A 280 -10.50 -13.72 22.91
CA PHE A 280 -10.02 -12.89 21.80
C PHE A 280 -11.07 -12.79 20.69
N MET A 281 -11.72 -13.92 20.33
CA MET A 281 -12.76 -13.95 19.33
C MET A 281 -14.00 -13.13 19.72
N GLN A 282 -14.39 -13.12 21.00
CA GLN A 282 -15.47 -12.26 21.51
C GLN A 282 -15.07 -10.79 21.38
N LEU A 283 -13.87 -10.42 21.83
CA LEU A 283 -13.37 -9.04 21.79
C LEU A 283 -13.30 -8.48 20.36
N ILE A 284 -12.76 -9.23 19.41
CA ILE A 284 -12.62 -8.76 18.03
C ILE A 284 -13.96 -8.67 17.31
N LYS A 285 -14.88 -9.63 17.54
CA LYS A 285 -16.23 -9.61 16.97
C LYS A 285 -17.08 -8.46 17.50
N ALA A 286 -16.87 -8.04 18.74
CA ALA A 286 -17.52 -6.86 19.31
C ALA A 286 -17.08 -5.54 18.63
N ARG A 287 -16.06 -5.59 17.77
CA ARG A 287 -15.45 -4.43 17.08
C ARG A 287 -15.32 -4.69 15.58
N PRO A 288 -16.43 -4.68 14.83
CA PRO A 288 -16.47 -5.11 13.42
C PRO A 288 -15.59 -4.29 12.46
N ASN A 289 -15.18 -3.09 12.88
CA ASN A 289 -14.29 -2.23 12.09
C ASN A 289 -12.79 -2.52 12.30
N VAL A 290 -12.45 -3.34 13.31
CA VAL A 290 -11.05 -3.77 13.51
C VAL A 290 -10.63 -4.67 12.37
N PHE A 291 -9.43 -4.43 11.86
CA PHE A 291 -8.84 -5.23 10.79
C PHE A 291 -7.56 -5.93 11.24
N VAL A 292 -7.22 -7.00 10.54
CA VAL A 292 -5.96 -7.74 10.74
C VAL A 292 -5.23 -7.81 9.40
N ILE A 293 -3.98 -7.39 9.37
CA ILE A 293 -3.07 -7.55 8.24
C ILE A 293 -2.16 -8.72 8.60
N PRO A 294 -2.27 -9.90 7.96
CA PRO A 294 -1.58 -11.10 8.44
C PRO A 294 -0.06 -11.01 8.35
N ASN A 295 0.49 -10.56 7.23
CA ASN A 295 1.94 -10.56 6.95
C ASN A 295 2.53 -11.90 7.39
N LEU A 296 2.17 -12.95 6.67
CA LEU A 296 2.54 -14.32 7.05
C LEU A 296 4.06 -14.51 6.96
N PRO A 297 4.66 -15.21 7.92
CA PRO A 297 6.09 -15.47 7.88
C PRO A 297 6.41 -16.54 6.84
N ASP A 298 7.70 -16.66 6.54
CA ASP A 298 8.20 -17.80 5.79
C ASP A 298 7.71 -19.14 6.42
N ASN A 299 7.13 -19.98 5.58
CA ASN A 299 6.59 -21.29 5.97
C ASN A 299 7.68 -22.41 6.00
N GLY A 300 8.94 -22.07 5.85
CA GLY A 300 10.07 -23.01 5.86
C GLY A 300 10.37 -23.65 4.49
N THR A 301 9.60 -23.34 3.44
CA THR A 301 9.80 -23.95 2.11
C THR A 301 10.84 -23.24 1.26
N GLY A 302 11.37 -22.11 1.74
CA GLY A 302 12.39 -21.33 1.03
C GLY A 302 11.83 -20.30 0.04
N LEU A 303 12.72 -19.75 -0.79
CA LEU A 303 12.37 -18.77 -1.81
C LEU A 303 11.56 -19.45 -2.92
N LYS A 304 10.32 -19.01 -3.10
CA LYS A 304 9.42 -19.55 -4.12
C LYS A 304 9.65 -18.80 -5.43
N ASP A 305 9.64 -19.54 -6.54
CA ASP A 305 9.73 -19.01 -7.89
C ASP A 305 10.86 -17.95 -8.13
N PRO A 306 12.14 -18.27 -7.86
CA PRO A 306 13.24 -17.34 -8.04
C PRO A 306 13.42 -16.91 -9.51
N MET A 307 12.95 -17.68 -10.47
CA MET A 307 13.01 -17.33 -11.90
C MET A 307 12.12 -16.12 -12.21
N TRP A 308 10.95 -16.04 -11.59
CA TRP A 308 10.07 -14.87 -11.75
C TRP A 308 10.64 -13.63 -11.05
N LEU A 309 11.31 -13.80 -9.91
CA LEU A 309 12.02 -12.71 -9.22
C LEU A 309 13.12 -12.09 -10.10
N SER A 310 13.72 -12.88 -11.02
CA SER A 310 14.77 -12.40 -11.94
C SER A 310 14.30 -11.31 -12.91
N GLU A 311 13.00 -11.08 -13.03
CA GLU A 311 12.47 -9.97 -13.82
C GLU A 311 12.79 -8.59 -13.20
N THR A 312 13.02 -8.53 -11.89
CA THR A 312 13.23 -7.27 -11.19
C THR A 312 14.44 -7.24 -10.26
N VAL A 313 15.06 -8.38 -10.01
CA VAL A 313 16.19 -8.52 -9.08
C VAL A 313 17.39 -9.11 -9.81
N PRO A 314 18.58 -8.52 -9.68
CA PRO A 314 19.78 -9.03 -10.32
C PRO A 314 20.15 -10.45 -9.87
N ALA A 315 20.75 -11.23 -10.75
CA ALA A 315 21.13 -12.63 -10.49
C ALA A 315 22.00 -12.80 -9.25
N SER A 316 22.89 -11.86 -8.96
CA SER A 316 23.74 -11.86 -7.74
C SER A 316 22.90 -11.81 -6.47
N GLU A 317 21.86 -10.98 -6.43
CA GLU A 317 20.98 -10.85 -5.27
C GLU A 317 20.04 -12.05 -5.14
N ILE A 318 19.56 -12.60 -6.25
CA ILE A 318 18.77 -13.83 -6.25
C ILE A 318 19.62 -14.97 -5.67
N LYS A 319 20.89 -15.08 -6.11
CA LYS A 319 21.82 -16.06 -5.56
C LYS A 319 22.01 -15.88 -4.05
N ARG A 320 22.24 -14.65 -3.59
CA ARG A 320 22.39 -14.35 -2.15
C ARG A 320 21.15 -14.74 -1.34
N LEU A 321 19.96 -14.44 -1.84
CA LEU A 321 18.69 -14.83 -1.22
C LEU A 321 18.53 -16.35 -1.21
N THR A 322 18.80 -17.03 -2.32
CA THR A 322 18.70 -18.48 -2.44
C THR A 322 19.68 -19.18 -1.51
N ASP A 323 20.94 -18.72 -1.47
CA ASP A 323 21.97 -19.28 -0.58
C ASP A 323 21.57 -19.15 0.91
N ALA A 324 20.97 -18.02 1.29
CA ALA A 324 20.45 -17.81 2.65
C ALA A 324 19.35 -18.82 3.03
N TYR A 325 18.46 -19.14 2.09
CA TYR A 325 17.44 -20.18 2.31
C TYR A 325 18.02 -21.58 2.32
N GLN A 326 18.93 -21.93 1.40
CA GLN A 326 19.56 -23.24 1.31
C GLN A 326 20.49 -23.52 2.50
N GLY A 327 21.09 -22.49 3.07
CA GLY A 327 21.95 -22.59 4.25
C GLY A 327 21.21 -22.83 5.57
N ARG A 328 19.87 -22.87 5.56
CA ARG A 328 19.08 -23.14 6.76
C ARG A 328 19.24 -24.59 7.21
N SER A 329 19.36 -24.77 8.51
CA SER A 329 19.32 -26.11 9.08
C SER A 329 17.88 -26.70 8.99
N PRO A 330 17.76 -28.08 8.97
CA PRO A 330 16.45 -28.71 9.06
C PRO A 330 15.65 -28.27 10.31
N ALA A 331 16.34 -27.97 11.41
CA ALA A 331 15.72 -27.47 12.63
C ALA A 331 15.14 -26.06 12.47
N ASP A 332 15.85 -25.17 11.76
CA ASP A 332 15.35 -23.82 11.49
C ASP A 332 14.18 -23.84 10.52
N ALA A 333 14.22 -24.68 9.48
CA ALA A 333 13.11 -24.88 8.57
C ALA A 333 11.86 -25.41 9.29
N LYS A 334 12.03 -26.39 10.19
CA LYS A 334 10.95 -26.91 11.03
C LYS A 334 10.37 -25.84 11.94
N LYS A 335 11.22 -25.04 12.62
CA LYS A 335 10.79 -23.92 13.47
C LYS A 335 9.99 -22.87 12.68
N ALA A 336 10.45 -22.53 11.47
CA ALA A 336 9.72 -21.61 10.59
C ALA A 336 8.33 -22.16 10.22
N SER A 337 8.26 -23.45 9.86
CA SER A 337 6.98 -24.13 9.55
C SER A 337 6.03 -24.16 10.75
N GLU A 338 6.52 -24.44 11.96
CA GLU A 338 5.72 -24.43 13.19
C GLU A 338 5.21 -23.02 13.51
N PHE A 339 6.06 -22.01 13.30
CA PHE A 339 5.70 -20.60 13.50
C PHE A 339 4.64 -20.15 12.49
N PHE A 340 4.77 -20.53 11.23
CA PHE A 340 3.75 -20.31 10.21
C PHE A 340 2.42 -20.98 10.58
N ALA A 341 2.47 -22.24 11.04
CA ALA A 341 1.27 -23.02 11.33
C ALA A 341 0.38 -22.40 12.41
N VAL A 342 0.94 -21.77 13.44
CA VAL A 342 0.15 -21.01 14.45
C VAL A 342 -0.59 -19.85 13.79
N GLN A 343 0.09 -19.07 12.98
CA GLN A 343 -0.49 -17.89 12.34
C GLN A 343 -1.52 -18.28 11.27
N ALA A 344 -1.26 -19.38 10.54
CA ALA A 344 -2.20 -19.93 9.57
C ALA A 344 -3.54 -20.36 10.22
N ARG A 345 -3.48 -21.09 11.35
CA ARG A 345 -4.70 -21.47 12.10
C ARG A 345 -5.44 -20.23 12.62
N ASN A 346 -4.71 -19.25 13.12
CA ASN A 346 -5.29 -18.00 13.62
C ASN A 346 -5.96 -17.23 12.48
N LEU A 347 -5.30 -17.07 11.34
CA LEU A 347 -5.85 -16.41 10.16
C LEU A 347 -7.11 -17.11 9.65
N LYS A 348 -7.08 -18.45 9.55
CA LYS A 348 -8.24 -19.25 9.15
C LYS A 348 -9.43 -19.04 10.09
N LYS A 349 -9.21 -19.09 11.41
CA LYS A 349 -10.27 -18.88 12.42
C LYS A 349 -10.86 -17.48 12.32
N LEU A 350 -10.04 -16.44 12.06
CA LEU A 350 -10.49 -15.06 11.87
C LEU A 350 -11.28 -14.89 10.57
N SER A 351 -10.78 -15.43 9.47
CA SER A 351 -11.43 -15.37 8.17
C SER A 351 -12.79 -16.06 8.18
N ASP A 352 -12.88 -17.28 8.74
CA ASP A 352 -14.13 -18.03 8.86
C ASP A 352 -15.16 -17.31 9.75
N ALA A 353 -14.70 -16.50 10.68
CA ALA A 353 -15.54 -15.71 11.56
C ALA A 353 -15.96 -14.36 10.94
N GLY A 354 -15.57 -14.06 9.70
CA GLY A 354 -15.91 -12.83 9.02
C GLY A 354 -15.15 -11.59 9.56
N VAL A 355 -14.05 -11.79 10.26
CA VAL A 355 -13.19 -10.67 10.69
C VAL A 355 -12.57 -10.02 9.45
N ARG A 356 -12.46 -8.72 9.46
CA ARG A 356 -11.93 -7.92 8.34
C ARG A 356 -10.43 -8.16 8.15
N ILE A 357 -10.09 -8.96 7.14
CA ILE A 357 -8.70 -9.29 6.81
C ILE A 357 -8.23 -8.35 5.71
N GLY A 358 -7.17 -7.58 5.99
CA GLY A 358 -6.43 -6.84 4.99
C GLY A 358 -5.31 -7.69 4.37
N PHE A 359 -4.62 -7.10 3.43
CA PHE A 359 -3.46 -7.68 2.77
C PHE A 359 -2.25 -6.78 2.98
N GLY A 360 -1.08 -7.37 3.26
CA GLY A 360 0.17 -6.63 3.41
C GLY A 360 1.35 -7.58 3.46
N THR A 361 2.50 -7.13 2.98
CA THR A 361 3.67 -7.98 2.75
C THR A 361 4.75 -7.86 3.80
N ASP A 362 4.77 -6.77 4.57
CA ASP A 362 5.90 -6.39 5.44
C ASP A 362 7.24 -6.28 4.67
N SER A 363 7.15 -6.10 3.33
CA SER A 363 8.30 -6.16 2.42
C SER A 363 9.11 -4.87 2.40
N GLY A 364 10.43 -5.04 2.28
CA GLY A 364 11.37 -3.94 2.08
C GLY A 364 12.53 -4.28 1.14
N VAL A 365 12.65 -5.53 0.69
CA VAL A 365 13.76 -6.01 -0.15
C VAL A 365 13.28 -6.64 -1.45
N THR A 366 12.34 -7.57 -1.39
CA THR A 366 11.74 -8.24 -2.55
C THR A 366 10.41 -7.58 -2.93
N VAL A 367 10.46 -6.27 -3.08
CA VAL A 367 9.28 -5.40 -3.24
C VAL A 367 8.46 -5.77 -4.46
N GLY A 368 7.16 -5.89 -4.28
CA GLY A 368 6.18 -6.26 -5.30
C GLY A 368 6.08 -7.77 -5.53
N TRP A 369 7.20 -8.48 -5.71
CA TRP A 369 7.21 -9.95 -5.81
C TRP A 369 6.60 -10.61 -4.56
N THR A 370 6.94 -10.10 -3.37
CA THR A 370 6.42 -10.58 -2.07
C THR A 370 4.89 -10.49 -1.99
N ALA A 371 4.25 -9.60 -2.74
CA ALA A 371 2.78 -9.55 -2.77
C ALA A 371 2.17 -10.87 -3.26
N HIS A 372 2.75 -11.49 -4.28
CA HIS A 372 2.25 -12.77 -4.80
C HIS A 372 2.65 -13.97 -3.94
N GLU A 373 3.70 -13.82 -3.10
CA GLU A 373 4.01 -14.80 -2.06
C GLU A 373 2.97 -14.76 -0.95
N GLU A 374 2.64 -13.56 -0.45
CA GLU A 374 1.62 -13.41 0.59
C GLU A 374 0.25 -13.94 0.14
N LEU A 375 -0.16 -13.68 -1.13
CA LEU A 375 -1.38 -14.31 -1.69
C LEU A 375 -1.35 -15.83 -1.60
N THR A 376 -0.20 -16.45 -1.92
CA THR A 376 0.00 -17.89 -1.85
C THR A 376 -0.04 -18.39 -0.42
N ASP A 377 0.59 -17.67 0.51
CA ASP A 377 0.66 -18.04 1.92
C ASP A 377 -0.71 -17.90 2.61
N MET A 378 -1.50 -16.87 2.27
CA MET A 378 -2.88 -16.75 2.76
C MET A 378 -3.77 -17.92 2.30
N VAL A 379 -3.62 -18.40 1.04
CA VAL A 379 -4.31 -19.62 0.58
C VAL A 379 -3.79 -20.86 1.33
N SER A 380 -2.47 -20.97 1.51
CA SER A 380 -1.87 -22.07 2.28
C SER A 380 -2.32 -22.07 3.75
N ALA A 381 -2.65 -20.89 4.28
CA ALA A 381 -3.25 -20.74 5.61
C ALA A 381 -4.74 -21.13 5.68
N GLY A 382 -5.36 -21.49 4.55
CA GLY A 382 -6.72 -22.02 4.47
C GLY A 382 -7.80 -21.04 4.03
N MET A 383 -7.44 -19.84 3.55
CA MET A 383 -8.41 -18.98 2.87
C MET A 383 -8.63 -19.46 1.42
N THR A 384 -9.81 -19.23 0.87
CA THR A 384 -10.05 -19.50 -0.56
C THR A 384 -9.40 -18.43 -1.44
N PRO A 385 -9.03 -18.74 -2.70
CA PRO A 385 -8.51 -17.74 -3.62
C PRO A 385 -9.39 -16.49 -3.74
N SER A 386 -10.72 -16.64 -3.77
CA SER A 386 -11.66 -15.52 -3.81
C SER A 386 -11.58 -14.63 -2.56
N GLN A 387 -11.49 -15.23 -1.36
CA GLN A 387 -11.31 -14.48 -0.11
C GLN A 387 -10.00 -13.72 -0.11
N VAL A 388 -8.92 -14.36 -0.59
CA VAL A 388 -7.58 -13.72 -0.65
C VAL A 388 -7.57 -12.55 -1.64
N ILE A 389 -8.16 -12.72 -2.84
CA ILE A 389 -8.27 -11.63 -3.81
C ILE A 389 -9.09 -10.47 -3.22
N THR A 390 -10.22 -10.76 -2.57
CA THR A 390 -11.04 -9.72 -1.92
C THR A 390 -10.26 -9.01 -0.81
N ALA A 391 -9.50 -9.73 0.00
CA ALA A 391 -8.63 -9.15 1.03
C ALA A 391 -7.56 -8.22 0.42
N ALA A 392 -6.91 -8.67 -0.66
CA ALA A 392 -5.81 -7.96 -1.31
C ALA A 392 -6.26 -6.79 -2.22
N THR A 393 -7.55 -6.65 -2.47
CA THR A 393 -8.11 -5.63 -3.34
C THR A 393 -9.12 -4.76 -2.60
N LYS A 394 -10.39 -5.15 -2.58
CA LYS A 394 -11.49 -4.37 -1.99
C LYS A 394 -11.27 -4.08 -0.51
N THR A 395 -11.02 -5.10 0.31
CA THR A 395 -10.89 -4.89 1.76
C THR A 395 -9.70 -4.00 2.10
N SER A 396 -8.56 -4.20 1.44
CA SER A 396 -7.37 -3.35 1.63
C SER A 396 -7.58 -1.91 1.17
N ALA A 397 -8.26 -1.70 0.03
CA ALA A 397 -8.63 -0.36 -0.43
C ALA A 397 -9.56 0.34 0.57
N GLU A 398 -10.57 -0.34 1.09
CA GLU A 398 -11.45 0.17 2.15
C GLU A 398 -10.70 0.47 3.45
N ILE A 399 -9.74 -0.39 3.85
CA ILE A 399 -8.87 -0.16 5.01
C ILE A 399 -8.06 1.11 4.80
N LEU A 400 -7.53 1.38 3.62
CA LEU A 400 -6.81 2.63 3.31
C LEU A 400 -7.73 3.83 3.01
N LYS A 401 -9.07 3.64 3.03
CA LYS A 401 -10.05 4.67 2.63
C LYS A 401 -9.83 5.14 1.18
N MET A 402 -9.41 4.23 0.31
CA MET A 402 -9.20 4.47 -1.11
C MET A 402 -10.39 3.95 -1.92
N ASP A 403 -11.56 4.55 -1.73
CA ASP A 403 -12.84 4.08 -2.29
C ASP A 403 -12.86 3.99 -3.82
N GLN A 404 -11.89 4.59 -4.50
CA GLN A 404 -11.76 4.52 -5.96
C GLN A 404 -11.06 3.23 -6.43
N LEU A 405 -10.41 2.48 -5.54
CA LEU A 405 -9.65 1.26 -5.85
C LEU A 405 -10.39 -0.01 -5.39
N GLY A 406 -9.79 -1.14 -5.65
CA GLY A 406 -10.10 -2.44 -5.05
C GLY A 406 -11.21 -3.23 -5.73
N THR A 407 -11.92 -2.66 -6.71
CA THR A 407 -12.92 -3.40 -7.49
C THR A 407 -12.93 -2.97 -8.96
N VAL A 408 -13.20 -3.92 -9.86
CA VAL A 408 -13.51 -3.63 -11.28
C VAL A 408 -15.02 -3.40 -11.37
N ALA A 409 -15.43 -2.15 -11.23
CA ALA A 409 -16.84 -1.76 -11.20
C ALA A 409 -17.05 -0.33 -11.73
N PRO A 410 -18.24 0.03 -12.22
CA PRO A 410 -18.54 1.38 -12.67
C PRO A 410 -18.29 2.42 -11.57
N GLY A 411 -17.68 3.56 -11.96
CA GLY A 411 -17.31 4.66 -11.08
C GLY A 411 -15.94 4.51 -10.41
N LYS A 412 -15.33 3.34 -10.48
CA LYS A 412 -13.98 3.08 -9.93
C LYS A 412 -12.88 3.53 -10.88
N SER A 413 -11.70 3.75 -10.32
CA SER A 413 -10.47 3.95 -11.09
C SER A 413 -10.13 2.68 -11.88
N ALA A 414 -9.63 2.85 -13.09
CA ALA A 414 -9.22 1.72 -13.92
C ALA A 414 -7.83 1.22 -13.50
N ASP A 415 -7.79 0.58 -12.33
CA ASP A 415 -6.62 -0.07 -11.74
C ASP A 415 -6.89 -1.57 -11.71
N PHE A 416 -6.31 -2.31 -12.66
CA PHE A 416 -6.53 -3.75 -12.79
C PHE A 416 -5.33 -4.47 -13.42
N ILE A 417 -5.28 -5.78 -13.19
CA ILE A 417 -4.27 -6.70 -13.74
C ILE A 417 -4.96 -7.59 -14.76
N VAL A 418 -4.32 -7.78 -15.91
CA VAL A 418 -4.68 -8.78 -16.93
C VAL A 418 -3.75 -9.97 -16.76
N LEU A 419 -4.32 -11.15 -16.57
CA LEU A 419 -3.61 -12.41 -16.30
C LEU A 419 -3.81 -13.39 -17.45
N ASP A 420 -2.80 -14.21 -17.72
CA ASP A 420 -2.87 -15.30 -18.72
C ASP A 420 -3.61 -16.55 -18.20
N ALA A 421 -3.95 -16.60 -16.93
CA ALA A 421 -4.65 -17.72 -16.33
C ALA A 421 -5.54 -17.29 -15.15
N ASN A 422 -6.54 -18.11 -14.81
CA ASN A 422 -7.50 -17.83 -13.74
C ASN A 422 -6.89 -18.03 -12.34
N PRO A 423 -6.78 -16.97 -11.51
CA PRO A 423 -6.26 -17.08 -10.15
C PRO A 423 -7.21 -17.77 -9.17
N LEU A 424 -8.50 -17.93 -9.52
CA LEU A 424 -9.46 -18.68 -8.70
C LEU A 424 -9.22 -20.19 -8.77
N ASP A 425 -8.66 -20.69 -9.90
CA ASP A 425 -8.27 -22.10 -10.03
C ASP A 425 -6.97 -22.41 -9.28
N ASN A 426 -6.04 -21.48 -9.31
CA ASN A 426 -4.77 -21.53 -8.60
C ASN A 426 -4.26 -20.11 -8.36
N ILE A 427 -4.10 -19.71 -7.10
CA ILE A 427 -3.69 -18.37 -6.75
C ILE A 427 -2.32 -17.97 -7.33
N THR A 428 -1.41 -18.93 -7.59
CA THR A 428 -0.13 -18.66 -8.25
C THR A 428 -0.28 -18.13 -9.69
N ASN A 429 -1.47 -18.27 -10.30
CA ASN A 429 -1.76 -17.67 -11.60
C ASN A 429 -1.78 -16.14 -11.57
N THR A 430 -1.83 -15.50 -10.39
CA THR A 430 -1.62 -14.06 -10.23
C THR A 430 -0.25 -13.60 -10.71
N ARG A 431 0.74 -14.51 -10.79
CA ARG A 431 2.10 -14.26 -11.32
C ARG A 431 2.14 -14.19 -12.84
N LYS A 432 1.14 -14.73 -13.54
CA LYS A 432 1.06 -14.74 -15.00
C LYS A 432 0.49 -13.43 -15.54
N ILE A 433 1.22 -12.33 -15.24
CA ILE A 433 0.78 -10.97 -15.57
C ILE A 433 1.07 -10.70 -17.06
N ALA A 434 0.01 -10.56 -17.85
CA ALA A 434 0.10 -10.10 -19.25
C ALA A 434 0.22 -8.57 -19.30
N LYS A 435 -0.63 -7.84 -18.55
CA LYS A 435 -0.65 -6.37 -18.51
C LYS A 435 -1.07 -5.88 -17.13
N VAL A 436 -0.63 -4.67 -16.80
CA VAL A 436 -1.08 -3.92 -15.63
C VAL A 436 -1.61 -2.57 -16.10
N TYR A 437 -2.78 -2.18 -15.64
CA TYR A 437 -3.35 -0.85 -15.83
C TYR A 437 -3.46 -0.16 -14.49
N LEU A 438 -2.89 1.03 -14.38
CA LEU A 438 -3.01 1.89 -13.20
C LEU A 438 -3.54 3.26 -13.64
N ARG A 439 -4.63 3.69 -12.99
CA ARG A 439 -5.29 4.97 -13.31
C ARG A 439 -5.58 5.11 -14.82
N GLY A 440 -6.05 4.00 -15.41
CA GLY A 440 -6.42 3.90 -16.82
C GLY A 440 -5.27 3.84 -17.84
N LYS A 441 -4.03 3.84 -17.39
CA LYS A 441 -2.84 3.73 -18.25
C LYS A 441 -2.20 2.36 -18.12
N GLU A 442 -1.79 1.78 -19.23
CA GLU A 442 -0.97 0.56 -19.23
C GLU A 442 0.43 0.90 -18.68
N VAL A 443 0.88 0.15 -17.69
CA VAL A 443 2.23 0.27 -17.11
C VAL A 443 3.25 -0.28 -18.11
N ASP A 444 4.26 0.50 -18.45
CA ASP A 444 5.38 0.06 -19.28
C ASP A 444 6.29 -0.91 -18.51
N ARG A 445 5.83 -2.16 -18.35
CA ARG A 445 6.58 -3.21 -17.65
C ARG A 445 7.92 -3.52 -18.34
N ALA A 446 8.00 -3.41 -19.67
CA ALA A 446 9.23 -3.68 -20.39
C ALA A 446 10.31 -2.62 -20.10
N GLY A 447 9.93 -1.34 -20.16
CA GLY A 447 10.80 -0.22 -19.79
C GLY A 447 11.23 -0.28 -18.32
N LEU A 448 10.30 -0.54 -17.39
CA LEU A 448 10.61 -0.70 -15.96
C LEU A 448 11.59 -1.86 -15.72
N ARG A 449 11.38 -3.03 -16.35
CA ARG A 449 12.28 -4.18 -16.23
C ARG A 449 13.70 -3.84 -16.66
N THR A 450 13.86 -3.17 -17.81
CA THR A 450 15.17 -2.70 -18.28
C THR A 450 15.82 -1.78 -17.24
N GLY A 451 15.03 -0.90 -16.61
CA GLY A 451 15.48 -0.06 -15.50
C GLY A 451 15.96 -0.85 -14.27
N PHE A 452 15.31 -1.97 -13.92
CA PHE A 452 15.62 -2.76 -12.73
C PHE A 452 16.85 -3.65 -12.85
N VAL A 453 17.01 -4.35 -13.96
CA VAL A 453 18.04 -5.39 -14.12
C VAL A 453 19.06 -5.09 -15.22
N GLY A 454 18.86 -4.01 -15.97
CA GLY A 454 19.64 -3.68 -17.15
C GLY A 454 19.15 -4.40 -18.41
N PRO A 455 19.77 -4.12 -19.55
CA PRO A 455 19.43 -4.75 -20.82
C PRO A 455 19.80 -6.24 -20.85
#